data_d0772feda570549f1c6c643e3b791e76
#
_entry.id   d0772feda570549f1c6c643e3b791e76
#
_cell.length_a   1.000
_cell.length_b   1.000
_cell.length_c   1.000
_cell.angle_alpha   90.00
_cell.angle_beta   90.00
_cell.angle_gamma   90.00
#
_symmetry.space_group_name_H-M   'P 1'
#
loop_
_entity.id
_entity.type
_entity.pdbx_description
1 polymer ?
#
loop_
_entity_poly.entity_id
_entity_poly.type
_entity_poly.pdbx_seq_one_letter_code
_entity_poly.pdbx_strand_id
1 'polypeptide(L)'
;MSIQWLFDVIEERKNTPSEKSYTTSLFNEGLPKIAQKVGEEGTEVVVAALAQEDQRLIEEVADLTYHTLVLLAARGLTPAHIIAELEKRHK
;
A
#
# COMPACT_ATOMS: atom_id res chain seq x y z
N MET A 1 -3.34 -15.54 -3.60
CA MET A 1 -3.12 -14.34 -2.76
C MET A 1 -4.36 -13.48 -2.78
N SER A 2 -4.69 -12.84 -1.66
CA SER A 2 -5.74 -11.84 -1.57
C SER A 2 -5.15 -10.56 -0.97
N ILE A 3 -5.87 -9.44 -1.09
CA ILE A 3 -5.45 -8.18 -0.45
C ILE A 3 -5.39 -8.36 1.06
N GLN A 4 -6.33 -9.09 1.66
CA GLN A 4 -6.30 -9.36 3.09
C GLN A 4 -5.07 -10.19 3.48
N TRP A 5 -4.71 -11.21 2.68
CA TRP A 5 -3.51 -12.00 2.93
C TRP A 5 -2.25 -11.10 2.92
N LEU A 6 -2.16 -10.23 1.92
CA LEU A 6 -1.01 -9.32 1.83
C LEU A 6 -0.97 -8.37 3.03
N PHE A 7 -2.13 -7.85 3.44
CA PHE A 7 -2.22 -6.98 4.61
C PHE A 7 -1.77 -7.73 5.87
N ASP A 8 -2.17 -9.00 6.03
CA ASP A 8 -1.77 -9.81 7.18
C ASP A 8 -0.25 -10.01 7.23
N VAL A 9 0.39 -10.18 6.07
CA VAL A 9 1.86 -10.26 5.98
C VAL A 9 2.49 -8.94 6.40
N ILE A 10 1.94 -7.82 5.94
CA ILE A 10 2.42 -6.47 6.31
C ILE A 10 2.31 -6.27 7.82
N GLU A 11 1.17 -6.63 8.43
CA GLU A 11 0.96 -6.54 9.87
C GLU A 11 1.98 -7.39 10.64
N GLU A 12 2.28 -8.59 10.13
CA GLU A 12 3.29 -9.44 10.73
C GLU A 12 4.65 -8.76 10.75
N ARG A 13 5.05 -8.09 9.66
CA ARG A 13 6.33 -7.37 9.59
C ARG A 13 6.36 -6.17 10.51
N LYS A 14 5.21 -5.57 10.82
CA LYS A 14 5.10 -4.50 11.80
C LYS A 14 5.29 -5.04 13.21
N ASN A 15 4.66 -6.17 13.53
CA ASN A 15 4.67 -6.75 14.88
C ASN A 15 5.92 -7.59 15.16
N THR A 16 6.51 -8.19 14.13
CA THR A 16 7.72 -9.02 14.23
C THR A 16 8.72 -8.55 13.17
N PRO A 17 9.47 -7.47 13.46
CA PRO A 17 10.39 -6.89 12.48
C PRO A 17 11.48 -7.88 12.02
N SER A 18 11.88 -7.73 10.76
CA SER A 18 12.96 -8.52 10.17
C SER A 18 13.89 -7.57 9.42
N GLU A 19 15.19 -7.65 9.70
CA GLU A 19 16.19 -6.79 9.07
C GLU A 19 16.24 -6.90 7.54
N LYS A 20 15.79 -8.05 7.02
CA LYS A 20 15.81 -8.31 5.57
C LYS A 20 14.51 -7.86 4.88
N SER A 21 13.53 -7.40 5.63
CA SER A 21 12.23 -7.02 5.08
C SER A 21 12.20 -5.55 4.66
N TYR A 22 11.84 -5.29 3.42
CA TYR A 22 11.57 -3.93 2.95
C TYR A 22 10.42 -3.30 3.74
N THR A 23 9.37 -4.10 4.03
CA THR A 23 8.22 -3.63 4.82
C THR A 23 8.66 -3.17 6.20
N THR A 24 9.53 -3.94 6.86
CA THR A 24 10.10 -3.54 8.16
C THR A 24 10.84 -2.20 8.03
N SER A 25 11.61 -2.01 6.96
CA SER A 25 12.34 -0.77 6.76
C SER A 25 11.40 0.44 6.61
N LEU A 26 10.25 0.26 5.98
CA LEU A 26 9.26 1.32 5.86
C LEU A 26 8.69 1.71 7.23
N PHE A 27 8.33 0.73 8.06
CA PHE A 27 7.86 1.04 9.41
C PHE A 27 8.92 1.72 10.25
N ASN A 28 10.19 1.33 10.08
CA ASN A 28 11.30 1.96 10.81
C ASN A 28 11.51 3.41 10.38
N GLU A 29 11.28 3.74 9.12
CA GLU A 29 11.39 5.12 8.63
C GLU A 29 10.21 5.98 9.07
N GLY A 30 9.08 5.37 9.36
CA GLY A 30 7.93 6.05 9.95
C GLY A 30 6.90 6.57 8.96
N LEU A 31 5.81 7.09 9.51
CA LEU A 31 4.62 7.50 8.77
C LEU A 31 4.89 8.55 7.68
N PRO A 32 5.69 9.61 7.92
CA PRO A 32 5.94 10.58 6.85
C PRO A 32 6.55 9.97 5.59
N LYS A 33 7.48 9.04 5.75
CA LYS A 33 8.10 8.36 4.61
C LYS A 33 7.11 7.45 3.89
N ILE A 34 6.30 6.72 4.65
CA ILE A 34 5.27 5.84 4.09
C ILE A 34 4.26 6.67 3.28
N ALA A 35 3.80 7.79 3.83
CA ALA A 35 2.88 8.70 3.14
C ALA A 35 3.50 9.27 1.86
N GLN A 36 4.77 9.63 1.91
CA GLN A 36 5.51 10.11 0.74
C GLN A 36 5.54 9.06 -0.37
N LYS A 37 5.78 7.79 -0.02
CA LYS A 37 5.79 6.69 -0.99
C LYS A 37 4.43 6.54 -1.68
N VAL A 38 3.33 6.65 -0.94
CA VAL A 38 1.99 6.59 -1.53
C VAL A 38 1.81 7.72 -2.57
N GLY A 39 2.24 8.93 -2.25
CA GLY A 39 2.16 10.06 -3.18
C GLY A 39 3.00 9.83 -4.44
N GLU A 40 4.23 9.34 -4.28
CA GLU A 40 5.11 9.04 -5.40
C GLU A 40 4.54 7.95 -6.30
N GLU A 41 4.05 6.85 -5.73
CA GLU A 41 3.46 5.76 -6.49
C GLU A 41 2.18 6.19 -7.20
N GLY A 42 1.38 7.06 -6.59
CA GLY A 42 0.20 7.63 -7.25
C GLY A 42 0.57 8.41 -8.48
N THR A 43 1.63 9.22 -8.41
CA THR A 43 2.14 9.97 -9.56
C THR A 43 2.64 9.02 -10.66
N GLU A 44 3.34 7.97 -10.29
CA GLU A 44 3.83 6.98 -11.25
C GLU A 44 2.69 6.23 -11.96
N VAL A 45 1.58 5.98 -11.26
CA VAL A 45 0.38 5.40 -11.88
C VAL A 45 -0.15 6.33 -12.97
N VAL A 46 -0.22 7.65 -12.69
CA VAL A 46 -0.68 8.63 -13.68
C VAL A 46 0.22 8.62 -14.92
N VAL A 47 1.53 8.65 -14.71
CA VAL A 47 2.51 8.64 -15.81
C VAL A 47 2.37 7.35 -16.63
N ALA A 48 2.28 6.21 -15.97
CA ALA A 48 2.15 4.92 -16.64
C ALA A 48 0.86 4.85 -17.46
N ALA A 49 -0.25 5.33 -16.90
CA ALA A 49 -1.55 5.30 -17.59
C ALA A 49 -1.57 6.15 -18.86
N LEU A 50 -0.86 7.27 -18.85
CA LEU A 50 -0.91 8.24 -19.96
C LEU A 50 0.22 8.06 -20.98
N ALA A 51 1.35 7.47 -20.59
CA ALA A 51 2.55 7.48 -21.41
C ALA A 51 3.29 6.15 -21.54
N GLN A 52 2.83 5.10 -20.88
CA GLN A 52 3.53 3.82 -20.86
C GLN A 52 2.60 2.66 -21.22
N GLU A 53 3.17 1.45 -21.32
CA GLU A 53 2.44 0.25 -21.68
C GLU A 53 1.67 -0.33 -20.48
N ASP A 54 0.68 -1.17 -20.78
CA ASP A 54 -0.17 -1.81 -19.76
C ASP A 54 0.63 -2.52 -18.65
N GLN A 55 1.72 -3.19 -19.00
CA GLN A 55 2.53 -3.90 -18.01
C GLN A 55 3.11 -2.92 -16.98
N ARG A 56 3.56 -1.75 -17.43
CA ARG A 56 4.05 -0.71 -16.51
C ARG A 56 2.94 -0.19 -15.62
N LEU A 57 1.75 -0.01 -16.17
CA LEU A 57 0.59 0.43 -15.38
C LEU A 57 0.25 -0.60 -14.31
N ILE A 58 0.25 -1.89 -14.67
CA ILE A 58 0.00 -2.97 -13.71
C ILE A 58 1.02 -2.92 -12.57
N GLU A 59 2.30 -2.77 -12.89
CA GLU A 59 3.38 -2.70 -11.89
C GLU A 59 3.20 -1.51 -10.96
N GLU A 60 2.88 -0.34 -11.50
CA GLU A 60 2.73 0.87 -10.68
C GLU A 60 1.48 0.83 -9.82
N VAL A 61 0.39 0.24 -10.31
CA VAL A 61 -0.82 0.04 -9.49
C VAL A 61 -0.54 -0.96 -8.37
N ALA A 62 0.24 -2.01 -8.65
CA ALA A 62 0.64 -2.97 -7.61
C ALA A 62 1.47 -2.28 -6.52
N ASP A 63 2.42 -1.42 -6.91
CA ASP A 63 3.24 -0.67 -5.97
C ASP A 63 2.40 0.28 -5.12
N LEU A 64 1.46 0.98 -5.75
CA LEU A 64 0.55 1.88 -5.04
C LEU A 64 -0.31 1.11 -4.04
N THR A 65 -0.86 -0.03 -4.47
CA THR A 65 -1.68 -0.88 -3.60
C THR A 65 -0.89 -1.33 -2.38
N TYR A 66 0.33 -1.82 -2.59
CA TYR A 66 1.20 -2.28 -1.51
C TYR A 66 1.49 -1.16 -0.50
N HIS A 67 1.94 0.00 -0.97
CA HIS A 67 2.28 1.11 -0.09
C HIS A 67 1.05 1.69 0.62
N THR A 68 -0.12 1.66 -0.02
CA THR A 68 -1.38 2.06 0.62
C THR A 68 -1.72 1.13 1.78
N LEU A 69 -1.51 -0.18 1.62
CA LEU A 69 -1.73 -1.14 2.71
C LEU A 69 -0.75 -0.91 3.87
N VAL A 70 0.51 -0.59 3.56
CA VAL A 70 1.50 -0.26 4.60
C VAL A 70 1.06 1.00 5.36
N LEU A 71 0.55 2.00 4.65
CA LEU A 71 0.04 3.23 5.26
C LEU A 71 -1.12 2.93 6.22
N LEU A 72 -2.06 2.10 5.80
CA LEU A 72 -3.19 1.70 6.65
C LEU A 72 -2.67 1.02 7.92
N ALA A 73 -1.76 0.06 7.78
CA ALA A 73 -1.18 -0.64 8.92
C ALA A 73 -0.47 0.32 9.87
N ALA A 74 0.27 1.29 9.34
CA ALA A 74 0.98 2.29 10.14
C ALA A 74 0.02 3.16 10.95
N ARG A 75 -1.20 3.39 10.45
CA ARG A 75 -2.22 4.18 11.14
C ARG A 75 -3.18 3.33 11.97
N GLY A 76 -2.96 2.01 12.06
CA GLY A 76 -3.85 1.12 12.80
C GLY A 76 -5.20 0.89 12.11
N LEU A 77 -5.24 1.08 10.80
CA LEU A 77 -6.42 0.87 9.98
C LEU A 77 -6.28 -0.42 9.17
N THR A 78 -7.38 -0.90 8.60
CA THR A 78 -7.42 -2.16 7.85
C THR A 78 -8.16 -2.00 6.53
N PRO A 79 -7.98 -2.95 5.60
CA PRO A 79 -8.77 -2.95 4.35
C PRO A 79 -10.28 -2.97 4.60
N ALA A 80 -10.73 -3.57 5.70
CA ALA A 80 -12.16 -3.60 6.04
C ALA A 80 -12.73 -2.19 6.24
N HIS A 81 -11.93 -1.25 6.77
CA HIS A 81 -12.36 0.15 6.90
C HIS A 81 -12.63 0.78 5.54
N ILE A 82 -11.79 0.45 4.55
CA ILE A 82 -11.94 0.99 3.19
C ILE A 82 -13.17 0.39 2.52
N ILE A 83 -13.37 -0.92 2.67
CA ILE A 83 -14.53 -1.61 2.12
C ILE A 83 -15.82 -1.04 2.72
N ALA A 84 -15.85 -0.85 4.04
CA ALA A 84 -17.01 -0.27 4.72
C ALA A 84 -17.35 1.13 4.19
N GLU A 85 -16.33 1.95 3.95
CA GLU A 85 -16.55 3.30 3.41
C GLU A 85 -17.08 3.24 1.97
N LEU A 86 -16.54 2.34 1.15
CA LEU A 86 -17.03 2.15 -0.22
C LEU A 86 -18.47 1.65 -0.26
N GLU A 87 -18.80 0.70 0.60
CA GLU A 87 -20.17 0.19 0.72
C GLU A 87 -21.15 1.28 1.16
N LYS A 88 -20.73 2.12 2.10
CA LYS A 88 -21.51 3.25 2.56
C LYS A 88 -21.85 4.24 1.44
N ARG A 89 -20.91 4.46 0.51
CA ARG A 89 -21.08 5.36 -0.63
C ARG A 89 -21.85 4.74 -1.78
N HIS A 90 -21.89 3.44 -1.81
CA HIS A 90 -22.48 2.69 -2.93
C HIS A 90 -23.96 2.39 -2.61
N LYS A 91 -24.82 3.33 -2.94
CA LYS A 91 -26.27 3.24 -2.68
C LYS A 91 -27.04 2.86 -3.92
#